data_dd0c8302e159aa0c87be39a217243b0b
#
_entry.id   dd0c8302e159aa0c87be39a217243b0b
#
_cell.length_a   1.000
_cell.length_b   1.000
_cell.length_c   1.000
_cell.angle_alpha   90.00
_cell.angle_beta   90.00
_cell.angle_gamma   90.00
#
_symmetry.space_group_name_H-M   'P 1'
#
loop_
_entity.id
_entity.type
_entity.pdbx_description
1 polymer ?
#
loop_
_entity_poly.entity_id
_entity_poly.type
_entity_poly.pdbx_seq_one_letter_code
_entity_poly.pdbx_strand_id
1 'polypeptide(L)'
;MNYSVVIRTLGTAGEKYQKLLDSLNNQTISPSKIIVYIAEGFSLPKETIGKEHYVYVKKGMVAQRALRYDEVTTEYILFLDDDLVFPPDTVERMFALLKENQADVISPDIFPNAMRPLKYEVMMTLSGRMRARRGDAVWGYKVMKTGGYSYNKEPRKEVYLSQTNAGACFLCRKEVFLKIHFEEELWMDKMTYALGDDQVMFYKMYLNKFKILTWYNHQFVHLDAGHNLSPEKEMNRIYGDLYFKNVFWHRFVFSPECRMHCKLWSAFCLLYSILFAVIISLIKFNVPTLRVKCRAIRDAWLFINSKEYRILPPVANL
;
A
#
# COMPACT_ATOMS: atom_id res chain seq x y z
N MET A 1 19.15 -19.10 -1.90
CA MET A 1 17.97 -18.24 -1.64
C MET A 1 16.77 -18.96 -2.18
N ASN A 2 15.77 -19.26 -1.34
CA ASN A 2 14.61 -20.06 -1.74
C ASN A 2 13.33 -19.21 -1.52
N TYR A 3 12.61 -18.92 -2.59
CA TYR A 3 11.42 -18.07 -2.55
C TYR A 3 10.34 -18.57 -3.51
N SER A 4 9.09 -18.27 -3.18
CA SER A 4 7.96 -18.40 -4.07
C SER A 4 7.46 -17.01 -4.48
N VAL A 5 6.92 -16.92 -5.67
CA VAL A 5 6.22 -15.73 -6.16
C VAL A 5 4.74 -15.89 -5.87
N VAL A 6 4.11 -14.81 -5.42
CA VAL A 6 2.67 -14.70 -5.23
C VAL A 6 2.16 -13.52 -6.06
N ILE A 7 1.29 -13.80 -7.00
CA ILE A 7 0.66 -12.79 -7.87
C ILE A 7 -0.82 -12.73 -7.53
N ARG A 8 -1.37 -11.55 -7.31
CA ARG A 8 -2.82 -11.32 -7.23
C ARG A 8 -3.33 -10.71 -8.54
N THR A 9 -4.42 -11.24 -9.07
CA THR A 9 -4.97 -10.77 -10.34
C THR A 9 -6.48 -10.95 -10.43
N LEU A 10 -7.11 -10.18 -11.33
CA LEU A 10 -8.46 -10.43 -11.83
C LEU A 10 -8.43 -11.23 -13.16
N GLY A 11 -7.24 -11.62 -13.65
CA GLY A 11 -7.11 -12.34 -14.92
C GLY A 11 -7.35 -11.47 -16.17
N THR A 12 -7.33 -10.15 -16.04
CA THR A 12 -7.69 -9.22 -17.12
C THR A 12 -6.55 -8.29 -17.56
N ALA A 13 -5.34 -8.47 -17.04
CA ALA A 13 -4.19 -7.61 -17.32
C ALA A 13 -3.59 -7.81 -18.72
N GLY A 14 -3.82 -8.97 -19.37
CA GLY A 14 -3.40 -9.25 -20.74
C GLY A 14 -1.90 -9.17 -20.93
N GLU A 15 -1.43 -8.45 -21.96
CA GLU A 15 -0.01 -8.32 -22.28
C GLU A 15 0.87 -7.82 -21.11
N LYS A 16 0.30 -7.09 -20.14
CA LYS A 16 1.04 -6.63 -18.97
C LYS A 16 1.41 -7.81 -18.09
N TYR A 17 0.46 -8.73 -17.90
CA TYR A 17 0.70 -9.95 -17.16
C TYR A 17 1.75 -10.84 -17.87
N GLN A 18 1.73 -10.93 -19.21
CA GLN A 18 2.79 -11.63 -19.96
C GLN A 18 4.17 -11.02 -19.69
N LYS A 19 4.29 -9.67 -19.73
CA LYS A 19 5.56 -8.99 -19.42
C LYS A 19 6.07 -9.26 -18.01
N LEU A 20 5.16 -9.37 -17.03
CA LEU A 20 5.52 -9.78 -15.68
C LEU A 20 6.06 -11.22 -15.67
N LEU A 21 5.36 -12.16 -16.31
CA LEU A 21 5.78 -13.56 -16.40
C LEU A 21 7.13 -13.70 -17.09
N ASP A 22 7.37 -12.95 -18.17
CA ASP A 22 8.65 -12.90 -18.88
C ASP A 22 9.77 -12.36 -17.97
N SER A 23 9.49 -11.29 -17.19
CA SER A 23 10.43 -10.76 -16.20
C SER A 23 10.79 -11.80 -15.13
N LEU A 24 9.81 -12.58 -14.66
CA LEU A 24 10.04 -13.67 -13.70
C LEU A 24 10.83 -14.84 -14.28
N ASN A 25 10.52 -15.22 -15.53
CA ASN A 25 11.20 -16.33 -16.20
C ASN A 25 12.68 -16.03 -16.49
N ASN A 26 13.03 -14.75 -16.62
CA ASN A 26 14.37 -14.27 -16.90
C ASN A 26 15.20 -13.94 -15.65
N GLN A 27 14.68 -14.19 -14.43
CA GLN A 27 15.44 -13.89 -13.22
C GLN A 27 16.68 -14.77 -13.06
N THR A 28 17.79 -14.18 -12.61
CA THR A 28 19.06 -14.89 -12.28
C THR A 28 18.85 -15.95 -11.20
N ILE A 29 17.92 -15.70 -10.28
CA ILE A 29 17.46 -16.66 -9.27
C ILE A 29 16.02 -17.01 -9.57
N SER A 30 15.77 -18.20 -10.08
CA SER A 30 14.42 -18.66 -10.40
C SER A 30 13.59 -18.89 -9.13
N PRO A 31 12.28 -18.55 -9.13
CA PRO A 31 11.39 -18.90 -8.04
C PRO A 31 11.14 -20.42 -7.97
N SER A 32 10.94 -20.94 -6.78
CA SER A 32 10.57 -22.37 -6.57
C SER A 32 9.15 -22.64 -7.04
N LYS A 33 8.24 -21.67 -6.90
CA LYS A 33 6.85 -21.72 -7.38
C LYS A 33 6.38 -20.33 -7.77
N ILE A 34 5.49 -20.26 -8.75
CA ILE A 34 4.71 -19.07 -9.09
C ILE A 34 3.25 -19.41 -8.77
N ILE A 35 2.68 -18.78 -7.75
CA ILE A 35 1.31 -18.99 -7.30
C ILE A 35 0.50 -17.75 -7.69
N VAL A 36 -0.60 -17.96 -8.39
CA VAL A 36 -1.45 -16.89 -8.91
C VAL A 36 -2.82 -16.98 -8.26
N TYR A 37 -3.11 -16.03 -7.39
CA TYR A 37 -4.41 -15.91 -6.73
C TYR A 37 -5.37 -15.09 -7.56
N ILE A 38 -6.39 -15.77 -8.11
CA ILE A 38 -7.41 -15.20 -8.97
C ILE A 38 -8.67 -14.95 -8.14
N ALA A 39 -9.28 -13.78 -8.32
CA ALA A 39 -10.55 -13.48 -7.67
C ALA A 39 -11.66 -14.41 -8.21
N GLU A 40 -12.47 -14.98 -7.31
CA GLU A 40 -13.66 -15.75 -7.67
C GLU A 40 -14.57 -14.95 -8.61
N GLY A 41 -15.13 -15.62 -9.61
CA GLY A 41 -15.97 -15.02 -10.66
C GLY A 41 -15.21 -14.45 -11.87
N PHE A 42 -13.86 -14.60 -11.88
CA PHE A 42 -13.02 -14.20 -13.01
C PHE A 42 -12.40 -15.42 -13.69
N SER A 43 -12.10 -15.27 -14.99
CA SER A 43 -11.46 -16.33 -15.78
C SER A 43 -9.95 -16.37 -15.56
N LEU A 44 -9.32 -17.50 -15.84
CA LEU A 44 -7.87 -17.62 -15.92
C LEU A 44 -7.31 -16.65 -16.97
N PRO A 45 -6.14 -16.04 -16.73
CA PRO A 45 -5.42 -15.32 -17.78
C PRO A 45 -5.16 -16.23 -18.98
N LYS A 46 -5.13 -15.65 -20.18
CA LYS A 46 -4.72 -16.37 -21.40
C LYS A 46 -3.21 -16.49 -21.51
N GLU A 47 -2.52 -15.52 -20.96
CA GLU A 47 -1.07 -15.41 -20.91
C GLU A 47 -0.50 -16.40 -19.90
N THR A 48 0.59 -17.09 -20.26
CA THR A 48 1.23 -18.12 -19.42
C THR A 48 2.66 -18.41 -19.88
N ILE A 49 3.48 -18.86 -18.96
CA ILE A 49 4.79 -19.51 -19.23
C ILE A 49 4.77 -20.99 -18.83
N GLY A 50 3.60 -21.54 -18.43
CA GLY A 50 3.42 -22.95 -18.09
C GLY A 50 3.99 -23.36 -16.73
N LYS A 51 4.31 -22.40 -15.85
CA LYS A 51 4.90 -22.63 -14.51
C LYS A 51 3.98 -22.16 -13.37
N GLU A 52 2.84 -21.56 -13.70
CA GLU A 52 1.91 -20.95 -12.76
C GLU A 52 1.02 -22.01 -12.10
N HIS A 53 0.83 -21.88 -10.80
CA HIS A 53 -0.17 -22.58 -10.04
C HIS A 53 -1.31 -21.64 -9.69
N TYR A 54 -2.49 -21.86 -10.25
CA TYR A 54 -3.65 -21.00 -10.08
C TYR A 54 -4.52 -21.42 -8.91
N VAL A 55 -4.90 -20.46 -8.06
CA VAL A 55 -5.76 -20.64 -6.89
C VAL A 55 -6.87 -19.60 -6.91
N TYR A 56 -8.12 -20.04 -6.86
CA TYR A 56 -9.26 -19.12 -6.74
C TYR A 56 -9.46 -18.70 -5.29
N VAL A 57 -9.64 -17.39 -5.08
CA VAL A 57 -9.81 -16.79 -3.76
C VAL A 57 -10.91 -15.74 -3.78
N LYS A 58 -11.47 -15.45 -2.61
CA LYS A 58 -12.49 -14.41 -2.47
C LYS A 58 -11.99 -13.08 -3.04
N LYS A 59 -12.81 -12.43 -3.88
CA LYS A 59 -12.53 -11.09 -4.41
C LYS A 59 -12.51 -10.07 -3.28
N GLY A 60 -11.48 -9.24 -3.25
CA GLY A 60 -11.34 -8.12 -2.32
C GLY A 60 -9.92 -7.58 -2.31
N MET A 61 -9.77 -6.31 -2.01
CA MET A 61 -8.47 -5.64 -1.90
C MET A 61 -7.61 -6.27 -0.80
N VAL A 62 -8.22 -6.52 0.36
CA VAL A 62 -7.58 -7.20 1.49
C VAL A 62 -7.74 -8.71 1.36
N ALA A 63 -8.92 -9.22 0.97
CA ALA A 63 -9.19 -10.66 0.91
C ALA A 63 -8.23 -11.42 -0.01
N GLN A 64 -7.83 -10.84 -1.16
CA GLN A 64 -6.84 -11.47 -2.06
C GLN A 64 -5.40 -11.40 -1.54
N ARG A 65 -5.15 -10.68 -0.45
CA ARG A 65 -3.83 -10.58 0.20
C ARG A 65 -3.80 -11.22 1.58
N ALA A 66 -4.88 -11.19 2.31
CA ALA A 66 -5.00 -11.73 3.67
C ALA A 66 -5.20 -13.26 3.66
N LEU A 67 -4.27 -13.98 3.00
CA LEU A 67 -4.29 -15.42 2.83
C LEU A 67 -3.30 -16.09 3.78
N ARG A 68 -3.48 -17.39 4.02
CA ARG A 68 -2.54 -18.21 4.80
C ARG A 68 -1.32 -18.67 4.00
N TYR A 69 -1.42 -18.56 2.65
CA TYR A 69 -0.36 -18.97 1.72
C TYR A 69 0.07 -20.42 1.93
N ASP A 70 -0.90 -21.34 2.10
CA ASP A 70 -0.64 -22.76 2.38
C ASP A 70 0.11 -23.42 1.22
N GLU A 71 -0.05 -22.93 -0.03
CA GLU A 71 0.67 -23.38 -1.22
C GLU A 71 2.14 -22.98 -1.24
N VAL A 72 2.54 -21.99 -0.44
CA VAL A 72 3.91 -21.50 -0.33
C VAL A 72 4.68 -22.35 0.69
N THR A 73 5.65 -23.10 0.21
CA THR A 73 6.52 -23.94 1.03
C THR A 73 7.90 -23.36 1.31
N THR A 74 8.21 -22.20 0.70
CA THR A 74 9.48 -21.49 0.85
C THR A 74 9.46 -20.53 2.01
N GLU A 75 10.65 -20.17 2.50
CA GLU A 75 10.80 -19.19 3.59
C GLU A 75 10.39 -17.78 3.17
N TYR A 76 10.75 -17.39 1.93
CA TYR A 76 10.48 -16.04 1.40
C TYR A 76 9.35 -16.05 0.38
N ILE A 77 8.61 -14.94 0.37
CA ILE A 77 7.57 -14.64 -0.63
C ILE A 77 7.92 -13.33 -1.31
N LEU A 78 7.95 -13.36 -2.64
CA LEU A 78 7.90 -12.17 -3.48
C LEU A 78 6.44 -11.93 -3.87
N PHE A 79 5.86 -10.87 -3.33
CA PHE A 79 4.51 -10.43 -3.66
C PHE A 79 4.54 -9.50 -4.86
N LEU A 80 3.66 -9.73 -5.83
CA LEU A 80 3.58 -8.95 -7.07
C LEU A 80 2.13 -8.67 -7.47
N ASP A 81 1.88 -7.47 -7.99
CA ASP A 81 0.70 -7.18 -8.81
C ASP A 81 0.96 -7.64 -10.26
N ASP A 82 -0.08 -7.72 -11.09
CA ASP A 82 -0.05 -8.38 -12.40
C ASP A 82 0.41 -7.47 -13.57
N ASP A 83 1.00 -6.31 -13.30
CA ASP A 83 1.36 -5.28 -14.28
C ASP A 83 2.74 -4.67 -14.05
N LEU A 84 3.70 -5.49 -13.62
CA LEU A 84 5.07 -5.07 -13.33
C LEU A 84 6.06 -5.62 -14.37
N VAL A 85 7.12 -4.85 -14.60
CA VAL A 85 8.29 -5.25 -15.40
C VAL A 85 9.55 -4.90 -14.63
N PHE A 86 10.53 -5.80 -14.60
CA PHE A 86 11.79 -5.58 -13.89
C PHE A 86 12.96 -6.40 -14.47
N PRO A 87 14.23 -5.95 -14.25
CA PRO A 87 15.43 -6.59 -14.76
C PRO A 87 15.68 -8.01 -14.21
N PRO A 88 16.54 -8.79 -14.89
CA PRO A 88 16.85 -10.17 -14.50
C PRO A 88 17.52 -10.34 -13.14
N ASP A 89 18.29 -9.38 -12.66
CA ASP A 89 19.06 -9.41 -11.39
C ASP A 89 18.28 -8.85 -10.19
N THR A 90 17.02 -8.47 -10.42
CA THR A 90 16.21 -7.75 -9.44
C THR A 90 16.02 -8.51 -8.13
N VAL A 91 15.60 -9.77 -8.20
CA VAL A 91 15.33 -10.56 -6.99
C VAL A 91 16.63 -10.87 -6.24
N GLU A 92 17.70 -11.13 -6.95
CA GLU A 92 19.04 -11.30 -6.37
C GLU A 92 19.46 -10.05 -5.59
N ARG A 93 19.30 -8.86 -6.18
CA ARG A 93 19.61 -7.59 -5.51
C ARG A 93 18.71 -7.34 -4.29
N MET A 94 17.41 -7.66 -4.38
CA MET A 94 16.51 -7.54 -3.21
C MET A 94 16.98 -8.41 -2.04
N PHE A 95 17.41 -9.65 -2.29
CA PHE A 95 17.96 -10.51 -1.24
C PHE A 95 19.28 -9.97 -0.68
N ALA A 96 20.17 -9.46 -1.53
CA ALA A 96 21.42 -8.85 -1.10
C ALA A 96 21.16 -7.65 -0.16
N LEU A 97 20.26 -6.76 -0.56
CA LEU A 97 19.87 -5.57 0.24
C LEU A 97 19.21 -5.95 1.57
N LEU A 98 18.34 -6.96 1.61
CA LEU A 98 17.79 -7.48 2.87
C LEU A 98 18.89 -7.93 3.82
N LYS A 99 19.84 -8.72 3.32
CA LYS A 99 20.96 -9.25 4.11
C LYS A 99 21.92 -8.15 4.56
N GLU A 100 22.36 -7.29 3.65
CA GLU A 100 23.29 -6.18 3.93
C GLU A 100 22.76 -5.24 5.01
N ASN A 101 21.46 -5.01 5.02
CA ASN A 101 20.79 -4.11 5.94
C ASN A 101 20.14 -4.79 7.14
N GLN A 102 20.22 -6.12 7.29
CA GLN A 102 19.54 -6.88 8.34
C GLN A 102 18.06 -6.48 8.43
N ALA A 103 17.36 -6.50 7.28
CA ALA A 103 15.98 -6.07 7.17
C ALA A 103 15.03 -7.26 6.96
N ASP A 104 13.76 -7.04 7.29
CA ASP A 104 12.72 -8.05 7.21
C ASP A 104 11.92 -7.97 5.91
N VAL A 105 11.79 -6.75 5.35
CA VAL A 105 10.97 -6.44 4.20
C VAL A 105 11.69 -5.44 3.31
N ILE A 106 11.64 -5.66 2.00
CA ILE A 106 12.10 -4.70 0.99
C ILE A 106 11.06 -4.52 -0.10
N SER A 107 10.83 -3.28 -0.50
CA SER A 107 9.92 -2.91 -1.60
C SER A 107 10.55 -1.81 -2.45
N PRO A 108 10.52 -1.90 -3.79
CA PRO A 108 10.98 -0.83 -4.66
C PRO A 108 10.06 0.39 -4.59
N ASP A 109 10.61 1.59 -4.74
CA ASP A 109 9.83 2.82 -4.91
C ASP A 109 9.33 2.94 -6.36
N ILE A 110 8.13 2.45 -6.61
CA ILE A 110 7.51 2.47 -7.94
C ILE A 110 6.67 3.73 -8.20
N PHE A 111 6.61 4.66 -7.25
CA PHE A 111 5.86 5.89 -7.42
C PHE A 111 6.71 6.98 -8.09
N PRO A 112 6.19 7.72 -9.08
CA PRO A 112 6.90 8.82 -9.73
C PRO A 112 6.93 10.09 -8.85
N ASN A 113 7.30 9.96 -7.57
CA ASN A 113 7.25 11.06 -6.60
C ASN A 113 8.20 12.21 -6.95
N ALA A 114 9.36 11.92 -7.53
CA ALA A 114 10.34 12.92 -7.93
C ALA A 114 9.83 13.87 -9.04
N MET A 115 8.90 13.43 -9.86
CA MET A 115 8.36 14.17 -11.01
C MET A 115 7.14 15.05 -10.68
N ARG A 116 6.69 15.08 -9.40
CA ARG A 116 5.49 15.82 -9.02
C ARG A 116 5.72 17.34 -9.04
N PRO A 117 4.81 18.14 -9.67
CA PRO A 117 4.93 19.59 -9.69
C PRO A 117 4.83 20.21 -8.29
N LEU A 118 5.54 21.31 -8.05
CA LEU A 118 5.54 22.01 -6.76
C LEU A 118 4.13 22.39 -6.28
N LYS A 119 3.27 22.86 -7.18
CA LYS A 119 1.86 23.19 -6.85
C LYS A 119 1.11 22.00 -6.27
N TYR A 120 1.32 20.81 -6.84
CA TYR A 120 0.73 19.56 -6.33
C TYR A 120 1.28 19.24 -4.94
N GLU A 121 2.60 19.32 -4.74
CA GLU A 121 3.24 19.05 -3.44
C GLU A 121 2.73 19.98 -2.34
N VAL A 122 2.62 21.28 -2.63
CA VAL A 122 2.07 22.27 -1.69
C VAL A 122 0.64 21.89 -1.29
N MET A 123 -0.22 21.60 -2.28
CA MET A 123 -1.61 21.22 -2.02
C MET A 123 -1.73 19.91 -1.20
N MET A 124 -0.90 18.91 -1.52
CA MET A 124 -0.89 17.66 -0.77
C MET A 124 -0.36 17.82 0.66
N THR A 125 0.65 18.67 0.85
CA THR A 125 1.17 19.01 2.18
C THR A 125 0.14 19.75 3.02
N LEU A 126 -0.51 20.78 2.47
CA LEU A 126 -1.56 21.52 3.16
C LEU A 126 -2.78 20.67 3.46
N SER A 127 -3.13 19.71 2.61
CA SER A 127 -4.21 18.76 2.88
C SER A 127 -3.86 17.68 3.92
N GLY A 128 -2.60 17.61 4.37
CA GLY A 128 -2.12 16.57 5.27
C GLY A 128 -2.18 15.15 4.70
N ARG A 129 -2.19 15.01 3.36
CA ARG A 129 -2.23 13.70 2.67
C ARG A 129 -0.84 13.17 2.38
N MET A 130 -0.01 14.01 1.77
CA MET A 130 1.37 13.67 1.44
C MET A 130 2.28 14.87 1.67
N ARG A 131 3.51 14.62 2.10
CA ARG A 131 4.53 15.66 2.28
C ARG A 131 5.84 15.22 1.64
N ALA A 132 6.33 16.01 0.69
CA ALA A 132 7.69 15.83 0.17
C ALA A 132 8.71 16.23 1.23
N ARG A 133 9.70 15.36 1.48
CA ARG A 133 10.90 15.66 2.28
C ARG A 133 12.09 15.63 1.34
N ARG A 134 12.98 16.60 1.47
CA ARG A 134 14.21 16.69 0.68
C ARG A 134 15.41 16.45 1.59
N GLY A 135 16.33 15.59 1.13
CA GLY A 135 17.57 15.32 1.85
C GLY A 135 17.39 14.55 3.16
N ASP A 136 16.29 13.81 3.35
CA ASP A 136 16.14 12.93 4.50
C ASP A 136 17.20 11.81 4.43
N ALA A 137 17.98 11.65 5.49
CA ALA A 137 19.09 10.70 5.53
C ALA A 137 18.67 9.28 5.93
N VAL A 138 17.46 9.11 6.49
CA VAL A 138 17.01 7.88 7.15
C VAL A 138 15.77 7.27 6.48
N TRP A 139 14.77 8.10 6.17
CA TRP A 139 13.43 7.61 5.81
C TRP A 139 13.11 7.77 4.33
N GLY A 140 12.65 6.70 3.70
CA GLY A 140 11.97 6.71 2.42
C GLY A 140 10.53 7.21 2.57
N TYR A 141 9.72 6.47 3.32
CA TYR A 141 8.33 6.81 3.63
C TYR A 141 8.07 6.83 5.13
N LYS A 142 7.27 7.78 5.59
CA LYS A 142 6.90 7.91 7.00
C LYS A 142 5.43 8.30 7.16
N VAL A 143 4.69 7.61 8.03
CA VAL A 143 3.31 7.94 8.37
C VAL A 143 3.26 9.23 9.19
N MET A 144 2.36 10.14 8.84
CA MET A 144 2.17 11.42 9.51
C MET A 144 1.07 11.37 10.57
N LYS A 145 1.09 12.34 11.49
CA LYS A 145 0.05 12.49 12.53
C LYS A 145 -1.34 12.80 11.98
N THR A 146 -1.46 13.16 10.69
CA THR A 146 -2.73 13.33 9.97
C THR A 146 -3.32 12.02 9.42
N GLY A 147 -2.62 10.89 9.53
CA GLY A 147 -2.95 9.65 8.82
C GLY A 147 -2.50 9.58 7.36
N GLY A 148 -1.93 10.65 6.82
CA GLY A 148 -1.23 10.63 5.54
C GLY A 148 0.22 10.17 5.68
N TYR A 149 1.01 10.32 4.62
CA TYR A 149 2.44 9.95 4.65
C TYR A 149 3.36 11.02 4.08
N SER A 150 4.63 10.97 4.46
CA SER A 150 5.69 11.73 3.82
C SER A 150 6.62 10.81 3.06
N TYR A 151 7.22 11.32 1.99
CA TYR A 151 8.14 10.58 1.13
C TYR A 151 9.45 11.35 0.89
N ASN A 152 10.53 10.63 0.63
CA ASN A 152 11.80 11.23 0.26
C ASN A 152 11.79 11.54 -1.24
N LYS A 153 11.79 12.82 -1.59
CA LYS A 153 11.74 13.27 -2.99
C LYS A 153 13.11 13.21 -3.69
N GLU A 154 14.19 13.32 -2.92
CA GLU A 154 15.56 13.40 -3.41
C GLU A 154 16.44 12.34 -2.71
N PRO A 155 16.18 11.05 -2.95
CA PRO A 155 16.95 9.97 -2.35
C PRO A 155 18.39 10.00 -2.88
N ARG A 156 19.39 9.91 -1.96
CA ARG A 156 20.82 9.88 -2.27
C ARG A 156 21.46 8.52 -2.01
N LYS A 157 20.73 7.63 -1.37
CA LYS A 157 21.13 6.25 -1.06
C LYS A 157 20.25 5.27 -1.83
N GLU A 158 20.73 4.08 -2.01
CA GLU A 158 19.98 3.01 -2.65
C GLU A 158 18.78 2.55 -1.81
N VAL A 159 18.92 2.51 -0.48
CA VAL A 159 17.84 2.08 0.42
C VAL A 159 17.63 3.03 1.59
N TYR A 160 16.39 3.10 2.04
CA TYR A 160 15.94 3.88 3.19
C TYR A 160 14.98 3.07 4.06
N LEU A 161 14.94 3.36 5.36
CA LEU A 161 13.91 2.82 6.25
C LEU A 161 12.53 3.37 5.86
N SER A 162 11.48 2.57 6.07
CA SER A 162 10.13 3.01 5.77
C SER A 162 9.10 2.50 6.77
N GLN A 163 8.01 3.25 6.91
CA GLN A 163 6.82 2.87 7.68
C GLN A 163 5.66 2.44 6.78
N THR A 164 5.74 2.77 5.50
CA THR A 164 4.78 2.40 4.46
C THR A 164 5.49 2.38 3.11
N ASN A 165 4.89 1.73 2.12
CA ASN A 165 5.42 1.70 0.75
C ASN A 165 4.28 1.37 -0.23
N ALA A 166 4.60 1.26 -1.54
CA ALA A 166 3.73 0.66 -2.53
C ALA A 166 3.71 -0.86 -2.37
N GLY A 167 2.54 -1.47 -2.41
CA GLY A 167 2.37 -2.91 -2.24
C GLY A 167 2.37 -3.71 -3.54
N ALA A 168 2.64 -3.07 -4.68
CA ALA A 168 2.66 -3.78 -5.96
C ALA A 168 3.86 -4.75 -6.09
N CYS A 169 4.97 -4.47 -5.38
CA CYS A 169 6.10 -5.40 -5.26
C CYS A 169 6.73 -5.31 -3.88
N PHE A 170 6.89 -6.44 -3.20
CA PHE A 170 7.74 -6.52 -2.00
C PHE A 170 8.20 -7.97 -1.73
N LEU A 171 9.37 -8.09 -1.12
CA LEU A 171 9.96 -9.36 -0.69
C LEU A 171 10.05 -9.39 0.83
N CYS A 172 9.56 -10.45 1.45
CA CYS A 172 9.69 -10.68 2.89
C CYS A 172 9.65 -12.17 3.23
N ARG A 173 9.99 -12.54 4.48
CA ARG A 173 9.70 -13.89 4.98
C ARG A 173 8.19 -14.10 5.13
N LYS A 174 7.70 -15.29 4.81
CA LYS A 174 6.29 -15.69 4.97
C LYS A 174 5.79 -15.40 6.39
N GLU A 175 6.57 -15.76 7.40
CA GLU A 175 6.22 -15.54 8.80
C GLU A 175 6.03 -14.05 9.17
N VAL A 176 6.82 -13.14 8.57
CA VAL A 176 6.69 -11.69 8.76
C VAL A 176 5.33 -11.21 8.29
N PHE A 177 4.91 -11.67 7.11
CA PHE A 177 3.59 -11.34 6.58
C PHE A 177 2.45 -11.91 7.43
N LEU A 178 2.53 -13.19 7.82
CA LEU A 178 1.49 -13.82 8.62
C LEU A 178 1.32 -13.19 10.01
N LYS A 179 2.42 -12.75 10.63
CA LYS A 179 2.39 -12.10 11.96
C LYS A 179 1.64 -10.77 12.02
N ILE A 180 1.38 -10.13 10.88
CA ILE A 180 0.63 -8.86 10.91
C ILE A 180 -0.88 -9.05 10.95
N HIS A 181 -1.38 -10.29 10.82
CA HIS A 181 -2.83 -10.58 10.86
C HIS A 181 -3.61 -9.65 9.94
N PHE A 182 -3.25 -9.64 8.63
CA PHE A 182 -3.82 -8.70 7.68
C PHE A 182 -5.33 -8.93 7.45
N GLU A 183 -5.82 -10.13 7.73
CA GLU A 183 -7.25 -10.51 7.72
C GLU A 183 -8.12 -9.68 8.68
N GLU A 184 -7.54 -9.06 9.70
CA GLU A 184 -8.25 -8.15 10.61
C GLU A 184 -8.73 -6.87 9.91
N GLU A 185 -8.21 -6.57 8.73
CA GLU A 185 -8.48 -5.35 7.98
C GLU A 185 -9.49 -5.54 6.83
N LEU A 186 -10.22 -6.67 6.81
CA LEU A 186 -11.26 -6.98 5.80
C LEU A 186 -12.39 -5.93 5.72
N TRP A 187 -12.52 -5.06 6.71
CA TRP A 187 -13.43 -3.91 6.65
C TRP A 187 -13.14 -3.00 5.45
N MET A 188 -11.90 -2.98 4.94
CA MET A 188 -11.50 -2.18 3.77
C MET A 188 -12.14 -2.68 2.49
N ASP A 189 -12.47 -3.96 2.38
CA ASP A 189 -13.13 -4.54 1.20
C ASP A 189 -14.58 -4.03 1.00
N LYS A 190 -15.15 -3.37 2.02
CA LYS A 190 -16.46 -2.70 1.92
C LYS A 190 -16.37 -1.30 1.29
N MET A 191 -15.15 -0.79 1.06
CA MET A 191 -14.96 0.51 0.43
C MET A 191 -15.27 0.43 -1.06
N THR A 192 -15.94 1.47 -1.58
CA THR A 192 -16.33 1.54 -3.00
C THR A 192 -15.14 1.77 -3.95
N TYR A 193 -14.00 2.20 -3.42
CA TYR A 193 -12.77 2.41 -4.17
C TYR A 193 -11.60 1.82 -3.39
N ALA A 194 -10.90 0.90 -4.04
CA ALA A 194 -9.75 0.23 -3.45
C ALA A 194 -8.56 1.19 -3.30
N LEU A 195 -8.16 1.47 -2.07
CA LEU A 195 -6.96 2.26 -1.75
C LEU A 195 -6.54 2.08 -0.28
N GLY A 196 -5.27 2.24 -0.02
CA GLY A 196 -4.71 2.32 1.33
C GLY A 196 -4.37 0.97 1.98
N ASP A 197 -4.68 -0.15 1.34
CA ASP A 197 -4.31 -1.49 1.82
C ASP A 197 -2.79 -1.62 2.00
N ASP A 198 -2.02 -1.08 1.08
CA ASP A 198 -0.56 -1.03 1.16
C ASP A 198 -0.09 -0.26 2.39
N GLN A 199 -0.67 0.93 2.63
CA GLN A 199 -0.32 1.74 3.79
C GLN A 199 -0.62 1.00 5.10
N VAL A 200 -1.76 0.32 5.19
CA VAL A 200 -2.14 -0.48 6.37
C VAL A 200 -1.19 -1.65 6.54
N MET A 201 -0.96 -2.41 5.50
CA MET A 201 -0.12 -3.61 5.52
C MET A 201 1.30 -3.30 6.01
N PHE A 202 1.99 -2.36 5.37
CA PHE A 202 3.34 -1.99 5.78
C PHE A 202 3.37 -1.32 7.16
N TYR A 203 2.35 -0.52 7.49
CA TYR A 203 2.32 0.12 8.80
C TYR A 203 2.08 -0.89 9.92
N LYS A 204 1.27 -1.95 9.70
CA LYS A 204 1.17 -3.08 10.63
C LYS A 204 2.51 -3.81 10.78
N MET A 205 3.28 -4.01 9.69
CA MET A 205 4.64 -4.56 9.78
C MET A 205 5.54 -3.66 10.66
N TYR A 206 5.53 -2.35 10.41
CA TYR A 206 6.31 -1.39 11.21
C TYR A 206 5.93 -1.41 12.70
N LEU A 207 4.63 -1.45 13.03
CA LEU A 207 4.14 -1.52 14.41
C LEU A 207 4.56 -2.83 15.11
N ASN A 208 4.67 -3.92 14.36
CA ASN A 208 5.23 -5.19 14.82
C ASN A 208 6.77 -5.20 14.86
N LYS A 209 7.42 -4.02 14.72
CA LYS A 209 8.87 -3.83 14.82
C LYS A 209 9.69 -4.47 13.70
N PHE A 210 9.06 -4.84 12.60
CA PHE A 210 9.79 -5.29 11.41
C PHE A 210 10.49 -4.12 10.72
N LYS A 211 11.71 -4.37 10.27
CA LYS A 211 12.53 -3.40 9.54
C LYS A 211 12.20 -3.43 8.06
N ILE A 212 11.56 -2.36 7.58
CA ILE A 212 11.11 -2.20 6.20
C ILE A 212 12.07 -1.28 5.46
N LEU A 213 12.48 -1.68 4.26
CA LEU A 213 13.29 -0.88 3.35
C LEU A 213 12.48 -0.45 2.14
N THR A 214 12.67 0.80 1.72
CA THR A 214 12.35 1.27 0.37
C THR A 214 13.63 1.25 -0.46
N TRP A 215 13.58 0.58 -1.60
CA TRP A 215 14.67 0.53 -2.57
C TRP A 215 14.45 1.56 -3.67
N TYR A 216 15.43 2.44 -3.84
CA TYR A 216 15.50 3.44 -4.91
C TYR A 216 16.53 3.01 -5.96
N ASN A 217 16.64 3.76 -7.06
CA ASN A 217 17.57 3.50 -8.16
C ASN A 217 17.40 2.12 -8.82
N HIS A 218 16.17 1.59 -8.80
CA HIS A 218 15.80 0.36 -9.48
C HIS A 218 15.23 0.67 -10.88
N GLN A 219 15.12 -0.38 -11.70
CA GLN A 219 14.51 -0.30 -13.02
C GLN A 219 13.12 -0.98 -13.07
N PHE A 220 12.40 -0.99 -11.95
CA PHE A 220 11.01 -1.44 -11.91
C PHE A 220 10.12 -0.48 -12.67
N VAL A 221 9.23 -1.04 -13.48
CA VAL A 221 8.18 -0.29 -14.18
C VAL A 221 6.83 -0.85 -13.78
N HIS A 222 5.94 0.02 -13.30
CA HIS A 222 4.53 -0.28 -13.05
C HIS A 222 3.72 0.25 -14.23
N LEU A 223 3.15 -0.65 -15.03
CA LEU A 223 2.59 -0.33 -16.35
C LEU A 223 1.27 0.44 -16.29
N ASP A 224 0.51 0.31 -15.19
CA ASP A 224 -0.78 0.99 -14.98
C ASP A 224 -0.72 2.23 -14.07
N ALA A 225 0.46 2.71 -13.73
CA ALA A 225 0.59 3.90 -12.89
C ALA A 225 0.03 5.15 -13.61
N GLY A 226 -1.13 5.65 -13.18
CA GLY A 226 -1.60 6.99 -13.57
C GLY A 226 -2.71 7.09 -14.63
N HIS A 227 -3.64 6.17 -14.69
CA HIS A 227 -4.77 6.23 -15.64
C HIS A 227 -5.78 7.34 -15.33
N ASN A 228 -6.35 7.94 -16.38
CA ASN A 228 -7.46 8.88 -16.27
C ASN A 228 -8.71 8.15 -15.76
N LEU A 229 -9.25 8.64 -14.66
CA LEU A 229 -10.48 8.10 -14.07
C LEU A 229 -11.71 8.76 -14.70
N SER A 230 -12.79 7.98 -14.87
CA SER A 230 -14.10 8.57 -15.16
C SER A 230 -14.55 9.48 -14.01
N PRO A 231 -15.44 10.48 -14.26
CA PRO A 231 -15.94 11.37 -13.20
C PRO A 231 -16.54 10.63 -12.00
N GLU A 232 -17.24 9.53 -12.23
CA GLU A 232 -17.79 8.69 -11.17
C GLU A 232 -16.70 8.01 -10.34
N LYS A 233 -15.72 7.39 -10.99
CA LYS A 233 -14.57 6.78 -10.32
C LYS A 233 -13.77 7.81 -9.53
N GLU A 234 -13.63 9.03 -10.04
CA GLU A 234 -12.97 10.12 -9.31
C GLU A 234 -13.73 10.50 -8.04
N MET A 235 -15.08 10.58 -8.08
CA MET A 235 -15.88 10.85 -6.88
C MET A 235 -15.78 9.71 -5.86
N ASN A 236 -15.78 8.45 -6.32
CA ASN A 236 -15.56 7.28 -5.48
C ASN A 236 -14.14 7.30 -4.86
N ARG A 237 -13.13 7.71 -5.61
CA ARG A 237 -11.76 7.89 -5.11
C ARG A 237 -11.69 8.98 -4.03
N ILE A 238 -12.35 10.12 -4.24
CA ILE A 238 -12.40 11.22 -3.25
C ILE A 238 -13.10 10.76 -1.96
N TYR A 239 -14.21 10.04 -2.11
CA TYR A 239 -14.91 9.45 -0.96
C TYR A 239 -14.02 8.46 -0.22
N GLY A 240 -13.48 7.46 -0.93
CA GLY A 240 -12.65 6.40 -0.36
C GLY A 240 -11.42 6.96 0.36
N ASP A 241 -10.76 7.94 -0.24
CA ASP A 241 -9.57 8.58 0.33
C ASP A 241 -9.85 9.24 1.70
N LEU A 242 -10.93 10.01 1.82
CA LEU A 242 -11.28 10.65 3.09
C LEU A 242 -11.83 9.67 4.10
N TYR A 243 -12.65 8.72 3.68
CA TYR A 243 -13.15 7.65 4.54
C TYR A 243 -11.97 6.86 5.13
N PHE A 244 -11.11 6.32 4.25
CA PHE A 244 -9.92 5.59 4.64
C PHE A 244 -9.03 6.39 5.60
N LYS A 245 -8.70 7.63 5.24
CA LYS A 245 -7.81 8.48 6.05
C LYS A 245 -8.31 8.67 7.49
N ASN A 246 -9.62 8.89 7.70
CA ASN A 246 -10.18 9.06 9.03
C ASN A 246 -10.14 7.74 9.82
N VAL A 247 -10.50 6.61 9.21
CA VAL A 247 -10.46 5.30 9.85
C VAL A 247 -9.02 4.89 10.16
N PHE A 248 -8.11 5.03 9.17
CA PHE A 248 -6.68 4.74 9.34
C PHE A 248 -6.08 5.57 10.47
N TRP A 249 -6.35 6.88 10.48
CA TRP A 249 -5.85 7.76 11.54
C TRP A 249 -6.31 7.28 12.92
N HIS A 250 -7.61 7.00 13.08
CA HIS A 250 -8.14 6.56 14.38
C HIS A 250 -7.53 5.23 14.81
N ARG A 251 -7.49 4.23 13.90
CA ARG A 251 -7.07 2.87 14.20
C ARG A 251 -5.57 2.74 14.42
N PHE A 252 -4.76 3.42 13.58
CA PHE A 252 -3.31 3.18 13.51
C PHE A 252 -2.44 4.34 14.06
N VAL A 253 -2.98 5.54 14.19
CA VAL A 253 -2.20 6.70 14.64
C VAL A 253 -2.66 7.21 15.99
N PHE A 254 -3.98 7.31 16.20
CA PHE A 254 -4.56 7.85 17.44
C PHE A 254 -4.69 6.79 18.54
N SER A 255 -5.31 5.66 18.24
CA SER A 255 -5.59 4.63 19.25
C SER A 255 -4.33 4.00 19.85
N PRO A 256 -3.28 3.67 19.07
CA PRO A 256 -2.04 3.07 19.59
C PRO A 256 -1.15 4.05 20.36
N GLU A 257 -1.31 5.36 20.20
CA GLU A 257 -0.48 6.36 20.89
C GLU A 257 -0.86 6.43 22.36
N CYS A 258 0.10 6.20 23.26
CA CYS A 258 -0.11 6.21 24.70
C CYS A 258 0.03 7.61 25.33
N ARG A 259 0.82 8.49 24.70
CA ARG A 259 1.13 9.83 25.26
C ARG A 259 0.02 10.83 24.93
N MET A 260 -0.63 11.38 25.96
CA MET A 260 -1.80 12.28 25.79
C MET A 260 -1.51 13.49 24.92
N HIS A 261 -0.35 14.16 25.11
CA HIS A 261 0.01 15.32 24.27
C HIS A 261 0.18 14.96 22.79
N CYS A 262 0.68 13.76 22.49
CA CYS A 262 0.78 13.26 21.11
C CYS A 262 -0.60 12.94 20.52
N LYS A 263 -1.52 12.41 21.32
CA LYS A 263 -2.93 12.20 20.91
C LYS A 263 -3.60 13.53 20.57
N LEU A 264 -3.51 14.52 21.45
CA LEU A 264 -4.10 15.84 21.26
C LEU A 264 -3.51 16.52 20.01
N TRP A 265 -2.20 16.46 19.82
CA TRP A 265 -1.54 17.00 18.64
C TRP A 265 -2.00 16.27 17.35
N SER A 266 -2.12 14.95 17.40
CA SER A 266 -2.60 14.14 16.27
C SER A 266 -4.06 14.49 15.92
N ALA A 267 -4.93 14.67 16.93
CA ALA A 267 -6.31 15.09 16.75
C ALA A 267 -6.40 16.49 16.11
N PHE A 268 -5.59 17.43 16.57
CA PHE A 268 -5.48 18.76 15.95
C PHE A 268 -5.05 18.66 14.47
N CYS A 269 -4.03 17.86 14.16
CA CYS A 269 -3.57 17.65 12.80
C CYS A 269 -4.66 17.07 11.89
N LEU A 270 -5.44 16.10 12.37
CA LEU A 270 -6.57 15.55 11.61
C LEU A 270 -7.64 16.61 11.40
N LEU A 271 -8.06 17.34 12.44
CA LEU A 271 -9.06 18.39 12.36
C LEU A 271 -8.66 19.45 11.32
N TYR A 272 -7.42 19.94 11.40
CA TYR A 272 -6.87 20.85 10.40
C TYR A 272 -7.02 20.31 8.97
N SER A 273 -6.64 19.06 8.77
CA SER A 273 -6.70 18.40 7.45
C SER A 273 -8.14 18.26 6.93
N ILE A 274 -9.10 17.96 7.80
CA ILE A 274 -10.53 17.92 7.46
C ILE A 274 -11.04 19.32 7.07
N LEU A 275 -10.75 20.32 7.90
CA LEU A 275 -11.14 21.71 7.63
C LEU A 275 -10.57 22.20 6.30
N PHE A 276 -9.30 21.94 6.04
CA PHE A 276 -8.67 22.30 4.77
C PHE A 276 -9.38 21.65 3.58
N ALA A 277 -9.71 20.34 3.67
CA ALA A 277 -10.39 19.63 2.60
C ALA A 277 -11.80 20.20 2.30
N VAL A 278 -12.52 20.66 3.34
CA VAL A 278 -13.84 21.28 3.22
C VAL A 278 -13.72 22.70 2.65
N ILE A 279 -12.86 23.54 3.24
CA ILE A 279 -12.65 24.94 2.85
C ILE A 279 -12.23 25.06 1.36
N ILE A 280 -11.29 24.23 0.91
CA ILE A 280 -10.85 24.23 -0.49
C ILE A 280 -12.00 23.89 -1.47
N SER A 281 -12.96 23.05 -1.05
CA SER A 281 -14.13 22.75 -1.89
C SER A 281 -15.15 23.89 -1.92
N LEU A 282 -15.28 24.62 -0.80
CA LEU A 282 -16.10 25.84 -0.72
C LEU A 282 -15.52 26.95 -1.61
N ILE A 283 -14.21 27.24 -1.49
CA ILE A 283 -13.53 28.25 -2.30
C ILE A 283 -13.64 27.96 -3.80
N LYS A 284 -13.60 26.66 -4.18
CA LYS A 284 -13.75 26.24 -5.58
C LYS A 284 -15.20 26.16 -6.05
N PHE A 285 -16.17 26.50 -5.21
CA PHE A 285 -17.61 26.37 -5.48
C PHE A 285 -18.02 24.98 -5.99
N ASN A 286 -17.28 23.92 -5.61
CA ASN A 286 -17.51 22.57 -6.07
C ASN A 286 -18.44 21.83 -5.08
N VAL A 287 -19.73 22.10 -5.20
CA VAL A 287 -20.78 21.53 -4.32
C VAL A 287 -20.83 19.99 -4.38
N PRO A 288 -20.74 19.33 -5.56
CA PRO A 288 -20.72 17.86 -5.62
C PRO A 288 -19.55 17.26 -4.82
N THR A 289 -18.34 17.77 -5.01
CA THR A 289 -17.16 17.31 -4.28
C THR A 289 -17.29 17.58 -2.77
N LEU A 290 -17.83 18.73 -2.37
CA LEU A 290 -18.07 19.06 -0.96
C LEU A 290 -19.02 18.05 -0.30
N ARG A 291 -20.15 17.74 -0.95
CA ARG A 291 -21.11 16.73 -0.45
C ARG A 291 -20.48 15.36 -0.28
N VAL A 292 -19.67 14.91 -1.25
CA VAL A 292 -18.97 13.63 -1.19
C VAL A 292 -17.99 13.60 -0.01
N LYS A 293 -17.22 14.69 0.19
CA LYS A 293 -16.27 14.79 1.31
C LYS A 293 -16.97 14.76 2.67
N CYS A 294 -18.04 15.56 2.85
CA CYS A 294 -18.81 15.57 4.10
C CYS A 294 -19.40 14.19 4.40
N ARG A 295 -19.94 13.52 3.37
CA ARG A 295 -20.48 12.15 3.51
C ARG A 295 -19.37 11.18 3.94
N ALA A 296 -18.21 11.21 3.28
CA ALA A 296 -17.09 10.33 3.61
C ALA A 296 -16.62 10.48 5.06
N ILE A 297 -16.49 11.72 5.53
CA ILE A 297 -16.11 12.03 6.92
C ILE A 297 -17.17 11.49 7.89
N ARG A 298 -18.44 11.81 7.66
CA ARG A 298 -19.55 11.32 8.49
C ARG A 298 -19.57 9.80 8.58
N ASP A 299 -19.48 9.12 7.43
CA ASP A 299 -19.58 7.67 7.34
C ASP A 299 -18.37 6.98 8.00
N ALA A 300 -17.17 7.57 7.90
CA ALA A 300 -15.97 7.10 8.62
C ALA A 300 -16.19 7.17 10.16
N TRP A 301 -16.74 8.28 10.67
CA TRP A 301 -17.00 8.43 12.10
C TRP A 301 -18.15 7.53 12.57
N LEU A 302 -19.16 7.28 11.74
CA LEU A 302 -20.20 6.29 12.04
C LEU A 302 -19.59 4.87 12.13
N PHE A 303 -18.69 4.51 11.21
CA PHE A 303 -17.99 3.23 11.27
C PHE A 303 -17.11 3.13 12.52
N ILE A 304 -16.29 4.13 12.85
CA ILE A 304 -15.42 4.16 14.04
C ILE A 304 -16.23 3.93 15.33
N ASN A 305 -17.48 4.43 15.38
CA ASN A 305 -18.37 4.25 16.54
C ASN A 305 -19.24 2.98 16.47
N SER A 306 -19.17 2.21 15.42
CA SER A 306 -19.96 1.01 15.20
C SER A 306 -19.52 -0.17 16.09
N LYS A 307 -20.43 -1.16 16.27
CA LYS A 307 -20.08 -2.43 16.92
C LYS A 307 -19.01 -3.18 16.12
N GLU A 308 -19.09 -3.16 14.78
CA GLU A 308 -18.14 -3.80 13.89
C GLU A 308 -16.70 -3.30 14.12
N TYR A 309 -16.51 -1.99 14.21
CA TYR A 309 -15.19 -1.42 14.48
C TYR A 309 -14.67 -1.77 15.89
N ARG A 310 -15.52 -1.78 16.88
CA ARG A 310 -15.13 -2.04 18.29
C ARG A 310 -14.67 -3.47 18.55
N ILE A 311 -15.10 -4.43 17.72
CA ILE A 311 -14.66 -5.83 17.82
C ILE A 311 -13.35 -6.10 17.08
N LEU A 312 -12.85 -5.14 16.27
CA LEU A 312 -11.55 -5.30 15.62
C LEU A 312 -10.46 -5.41 16.69
N PRO A 313 -9.53 -6.36 16.56
CA PRO A 313 -8.42 -6.50 17.49
C PRO A 313 -7.63 -5.20 17.62
N PRO A 314 -7.10 -4.88 18.81
CA PRO A 314 -6.27 -3.70 19.01
C PRO A 314 -4.98 -3.82 18.18
N VAL A 315 -4.57 -2.71 17.59
CA VAL A 315 -3.28 -2.62 16.91
C VAL A 315 -2.17 -2.48 17.97
N ALA A 316 -1.00 -3.07 17.71
CA ALA A 316 0.14 -2.98 18.61
C ALA A 316 0.47 -1.53 19.00
N ASN A 317 0.79 -1.30 20.27
CA ASN A 317 1.11 0.03 20.80
C ASN A 317 2.43 0.58 20.22
N LEU A 318 2.44 1.89 19.98
CA LEU A 318 3.60 2.66 19.53
C LEU A 318 4.60 2.90 20.68
#